data_e688e2bb5b11786c936c972cd3906529
#
_entry.id   e688e2bb5b11786c936c972cd3906529
#
_cell.length_a   1.000
_cell.length_b   1.000
_cell.length_c   1.000
_cell.angle_alpha   90.00
_cell.angle_beta   90.00
_cell.angle_gamma   90.00
#
_symmetry.space_group_name_H-M   'P 1'
#
loop_
_entity.id
_entity.type
_entity.pdbx_description
1 polymer ?
#
loop_
_entity_poly.entity_id
_entity_poly.type
_entity_poly.pdbx_seq_one_letter_code
_entity_poly.pdbx_strand_id
1 'polypeptide(L)'
;MDGTPPSPGQPPRRRGRRRRRRGEHERSTPRPPDAVVPEVSRLAATASGSDRLDPTEVAEMKGHLAFLRRYKDMLRLKLNATEDLLVNGQREPGERGVCHHLLAKVDRGVIEAAVQREPLRSDPAGRARMLAGAIRLTGDVGVLLAYLETLAQVRSHAEAAEAFAEVVRRIDFESLSAARLARLLQVLIATFVDHERVRVLFSLLSTESFRRAFDAAAPALASDIADAFAPLRAVHRRLVENPAAGDPPALLVRGMEQVVSAPDPILRGYSEALRAGLLELALHPETPPALADRAVGILLPTMPRDGRTYPRLALRRAAQLLERHADDRARVVLADLHRARPDVRAAAAWLAALDARRLGRVALTGELPARGRLAPAFWLDGRRPLWLRTAAAPEAERLATEARLQAGLALPAVAPVVEQGIASGIPYVAVAGPGRPLVTDGGPFELGRGLLLAAAAARILRALALAGAALPDAAPERFLYAPPSTLVLADLDGTERRDPADAAERHAGLALALAQMLVPPVGAGALEPDTAALLARALAEPRSLAELVTALDRAALRAEHA
;
A
#
# COMPACT_ATOMS: atom_id res chain seq x y z
N MET A 1 63.46 5.18 -19.16
CA MET A 1 63.64 4.46 -17.90
C MET A 1 62.28 4.05 -17.45
N ASP A 2 61.72 3.05 -18.00
CA ASP A 2 61.86 1.60 -17.71
C ASP A 2 61.28 1.23 -16.36
N GLY A 3 60.30 0.38 -16.39
CA GLY A 3 59.89 -0.34 -15.22
C GLY A 3 58.43 -0.81 -15.15
N THR A 4 57.98 -1.62 -16.12
CA THR A 4 56.77 -2.45 -15.97
C THR A 4 57.15 -3.75 -15.25
N PRO A 5 56.38 -4.20 -14.23
CA PRO A 5 56.49 -5.58 -13.77
C PRO A 5 55.33 -6.45 -14.26
N PRO A 6 55.53 -7.78 -14.36
CA PRO A 6 54.68 -8.70 -15.09
C PRO A 6 53.59 -9.35 -14.24
N SER A 7 52.58 -9.84 -14.92
CA SER A 7 51.49 -10.70 -14.39
C SER A 7 52.01 -12.06 -13.94
N PRO A 8 51.48 -12.64 -12.86
CA PRO A 8 51.70 -14.05 -12.54
C PRO A 8 50.58 -14.95 -13.04
N GLY A 9 51.01 -16.11 -13.53
CA GLY A 9 50.32 -17.12 -14.28
C GLY A 9 49.27 -17.94 -13.57
N GLN A 10 48.49 -18.53 -14.41
CA GLN A 10 47.55 -19.62 -14.11
C GLN A 10 48.29 -20.93 -13.79
N PRO A 11 47.81 -21.73 -12.84
CA PRO A 11 48.27 -23.12 -12.74
C PRO A 11 47.34 -24.09 -13.47
N PRO A 12 47.86 -25.28 -13.87
CA PRO A 12 47.24 -26.12 -14.88
C PRO A 12 46.23 -27.14 -14.34
N ARG A 13 45.27 -27.47 -15.21
CA ARG A 13 44.33 -28.59 -15.08
C ARG A 13 45.07 -29.94 -15.01
N ARG A 14 44.90 -30.69 -13.93
CA ARG A 14 45.22 -32.14 -13.89
C ARG A 14 43.92 -32.96 -13.91
N ARG A 15 43.73 -33.62 -15.03
CA ARG A 15 42.86 -34.82 -15.17
C ARG A 15 43.54 -35.98 -14.44
N GLY A 16 42.84 -36.62 -13.53
CA GLY A 16 43.23 -37.85 -12.87
C GLY A 16 42.11 -38.85 -12.81
N ARG A 17 41.99 -39.68 -13.87
CA ARG A 17 41.26 -40.94 -13.81
C ARG A 17 41.93 -41.84 -12.77
N ARG A 18 41.16 -42.36 -11.79
CA ARG A 18 41.52 -43.62 -11.14
C ARG A 18 40.30 -44.49 -10.89
N ARG A 19 40.49 -45.69 -11.36
CA ARG A 19 39.61 -46.86 -11.39
C ARG A 19 39.28 -47.38 -9.97
N ARG A 20 38.04 -47.87 -9.89
CA ARG A 20 37.52 -49.06 -9.15
C ARG A 20 38.51 -49.78 -8.21
N ARG A 21 38.08 -49.88 -6.96
CA ARG A 21 38.15 -51.16 -6.20
C ARG A 21 36.85 -51.32 -5.44
N ARG A 22 36.11 -52.37 -5.76
CA ARG A 22 35.08 -53.00 -4.94
C ARG A 22 35.76 -53.48 -3.64
N GLY A 23 35.22 -53.11 -2.51
CA GLY A 23 35.46 -53.65 -1.21
C GLY A 23 34.12 -53.71 -0.50
N GLU A 24 33.54 -54.89 -0.55
CA GLU A 24 32.40 -55.27 0.27
C GLU A 24 32.87 -55.24 1.71
N HIS A 25 32.45 -54.23 2.46
CA HIS A 25 32.31 -54.31 3.91
C HIS A 25 30.87 -53.88 4.18
N GLU A 26 30.02 -54.91 4.37
CA GLU A 26 28.79 -54.80 5.12
C GLU A 26 29.13 -54.25 6.53
N ARG A 27 29.16 -52.93 6.63
CA ARG A 27 28.91 -52.27 7.89
C ARG A 27 27.39 -52.20 8.01
N SER A 28 26.86 -53.01 8.89
CA SER A 28 25.52 -52.88 9.43
C SER A 28 25.34 -51.46 9.95
N THR A 29 24.87 -50.57 9.08
CA THR A 29 24.31 -49.30 9.52
C THR A 29 23.14 -49.61 10.44
N PRO A 30 23.09 -49.04 11.64
CA PRO A 30 21.88 -49.15 12.46
C PRO A 30 20.70 -48.67 11.62
N ARG A 31 19.72 -49.53 11.45
CA ARG A 31 18.47 -49.27 10.76
C ARG A 31 17.90 -47.98 11.34
N PRO A 32 17.67 -46.92 10.55
CA PRO A 32 17.08 -45.70 11.07
C PRO A 32 15.73 -46.04 11.72
N PRO A 33 15.30 -45.29 12.73
CA PRO A 33 14.04 -45.52 13.46
C PRO A 33 12.77 -45.45 12.59
N ASP A 34 12.93 -45.31 11.30
CA ASP A 34 11.85 -45.15 10.30
C ASP A 34 11.19 -46.49 9.87
N ALA A 35 11.63 -47.64 10.38
CA ALA A 35 11.03 -48.89 9.96
C ALA A 35 9.57 -49.09 10.41
N VAL A 36 9.15 -48.41 11.45
CA VAL A 36 7.75 -48.44 11.94
C VAL A 36 6.87 -47.46 11.14
N VAL A 37 7.47 -46.39 10.59
CA VAL A 37 6.77 -45.32 9.92
C VAL A 37 6.05 -45.75 8.62
N PRO A 38 6.66 -46.58 7.74
CA PRO A 38 5.94 -47.04 6.55
C PRO A 38 4.74 -47.93 6.83
N GLU A 39 4.83 -48.70 7.90
CA GLU A 39 3.77 -49.64 8.31
C GLU A 39 2.57 -48.92 8.93
N VAL A 40 2.83 -47.96 9.79
CA VAL A 40 1.80 -47.07 10.36
C VAL A 40 1.14 -46.23 9.25
N SER A 41 1.91 -45.74 8.28
CA SER A 41 1.37 -45.01 7.15
C SER A 41 0.51 -45.89 6.22
N ARG A 42 0.86 -47.17 6.04
CA ARG A 42 0.01 -48.13 5.32
C ARG A 42 -1.29 -48.42 6.08
N LEU A 43 -1.20 -48.64 7.38
CA LEU A 43 -2.37 -48.86 8.22
C LEU A 43 -3.32 -47.65 8.17
N ALA A 44 -2.79 -46.46 8.25
CA ALA A 44 -3.57 -45.21 8.13
C ALA A 44 -4.20 -45.06 6.73
N ALA A 45 -3.47 -45.36 5.66
CA ALA A 45 -3.95 -45.22 4.28
C ALA A 45 -5.00 -46.28 3.91
N THR A 46 -4.97 -47.47 4.51
CA THR A 46 -5.93 -48.56 4.24
C THR A 46 -7.16 -48.52 5.13
N ALA A 47 -7.18 -47.64 6.13
CA ALA A 47 -8.28 -47.54 7.08
C ALA A 47 -9.48 -46.80 6.49
N SER A 48 -10.48 -47.55 6.05
CA SER A 48 -11.79 -47.01 5.65
C SER A 48 -12.83 -47.01 6.76
N GLY A 49 -12.45 -47.39 7.99
CA GLY A 49 -13.34 -47.48 9.16
C GLY A 49 -12.97 -46.48 10.24
N SER A 50 -13.98 -46.06 11.02
CA SER A 50 -13.85 -45.12 12.14
C SER A 50 -12.91 -45.59 13.27
N ASP A 51 -12.49 -46.85 13.26
CA ASP A 51 -11.68 -47.47 14.30
C ASP A 51 -10.16 -47.42 14.03
N ARG A 52 -9.73 -46.88 12.90
CA ARG A 52 -8.31 -46.74 12.56
C ARG A 52 -7.86 -45.29 12.58
N LEU A 53 -6.57 -45.09 12.84
CA LEU A 53 -5.96 -43.75 12.89
C LEU A 53 -5.96 -43.11 11.52
N ASP A 54 -6.35 -41.82 11.45
CA ASP A 54 -6.21 -41.04 10.23
C ASP A 54 -4.77 -40.52 10.03
N PRO A 55 -4.40 -40.01 8.83
CA PRO A 55 -3.06 -39.50 8.57
C PRO A 55 -2.63 -38.37 9.51
N THR A 56 -3.57 -37.54 9.98
CA THR A 56 -3.29 -36.39 10.86
C THR A 56 -2.95 -36.93 12.26
N GLU A 57 -3.76 -37.86 12.78
CA GLU A 57 -3.50 -38.53 14.04
C GLU A 57 -2.14 -39.25 14.03
N VAL A 58 -1.81 -39.94 12.93
CA VAL A 58 -0.50 -40.58 12.75
C VAL A 58 0.64 -39.57 12.77
N ALA A 59 0.49 -38.43 12.14
CA ALA A 59 1.53 -37.37 12.14
C ALA A 59 1.74 -36.79 13.54
N GLU A 60 0.67 -36.53 14.28
CA GLU A 60 0.73 -36.04 15.64
C GLU A 60 1.38 -37.05 16.58
N MET A 61 1.00 -38.32 16.45
CA MET A 61 1.60 -39.40 17.25
C MET A 61 3.08 -39.62 16.97
N LYS A 62 3.52 -39.45 15.70
CA LYS A 62 4.96 -39.48 15.39
C LYS A 62 5.73 -38.35 16.08
N GLY A 63 5.17 -37.12 16.09
CA GLY A 63 5.74 -36.01 16.85
C GLY A 63 5.81 -36.30 18.34
N HIS A 64 4.75 -36.89 18.91
CA HIS A 64 4.68 -37.30 20.30
C HIS A 64 5.70 -38.38 20.62
N LEU A 65 5.79 -39.41 19.79
CA LEU A 65 6.76 -40.50 19.95
C LEU A 65 8.21 -40.00 19.89
N ALA A 66 8.52 -39.09 18.96
CA ALA A 66 9.85 -38.47 18.87
C ALA A 66 10.23 -37.72 20.16
N PHE A 67 9.26 -37.00 20.74
CA PHE A 67 9.43 -36.32 22.03
C PHE A 67 9.67 -37.34 23.16
N LEU A 68 8.83 -38.36 23.27
CA LEU A 68 8.93 -39.38 24.32
C LEU A 68 10.24 -40.19 24.24
N ARG A 69 10.69 -40.56 23.03
CA ARG A 69 11.98 -41.25 22.83
C ARG A 69 13.17 -40.43 23.29
N ARG A 70 13.12 -39.12 23.08
CA ARG A 70 14.18 -38.20 23.51
C ARG A 70 14.28 -38.11 25.04
N TYR A 71 13.14 -38.24 25.71
CA TYR A 71 13.04 -38.14 27.18
C TYR A 71 12.58 -39.45 27.82
N LYS A 72 12.86 -40.58 27.17
CA LYS A 72 12.36 -41.94 27.55
C LYS A 72 12.58 -42.33 29.00
N ASP A 73 13.73 -41.98 29.56
CA ASP A 73 14.06 -42.34 30.95
C ASP A 73 13.16 -41.63 31.98
N MET A 74 12.58 -40.49 31.58
CA MET A 74 11.67 -39.70 32.41
C MET A 74 10.20 -40.00 32.13
N LEU A 75 9.89 -40.39 30.88
CA LEU A 75 8.52 -40.55 30.39
C LEU A 75 8.23 -41.97 29.87
N ARG A 76 8.98 -42.97 30.36
CA ARG A 76 8.98 -44.36 29.87
C ARG A 76 7.60 -44.99 29.69
N LEU A 77 6.71 -44.80 30.65
CA LEU A 77 5.36 -45.38 30.58
C LEU A 77 4.55 -44.82 29.38
N LYS A 78 4.69 -43.53 29.09
CA LYS A 78 4.00 -42.90 27.96
C LYS A 78 4.61 -43.29 26.63
N LEU A 79 5.94 -43.46 26.57
CA LEU A 79 6.63 -43.93 25.37
C LEU A 79 6.08 -45.30 24.94
N ASN A 80 6.04 -46.27 25.86
CA ASN A 80 5.57 -47.61 25.56
C ASN A 80 4.11 -47.61 25.08
N ALA A 81 3.23 -46.88 25.77
CA ALA A 81 1.82 -46.78 25.36
C ALA A 81 1.65 -46.18 23.97
N THR A 82 2.47 -45.21 23.62
CA THR A 82 2.42 -44.57 22.29
C THR A 82 2.96 -45.50 21.20
N GLU A 83 4.04 -46.24 21.48
CA GLU A 83 4.60 -47.24 20.56
C GLU A 83 3.63 -48.38 20.31
N ASP A 84 3.02 -48.93 21.36
CA ASP A 84 2.03 -50.00 21.24
C ASP A 84 0.84 -49.57 20.37
N LEU A 85 0.38 -48.36 20.55
CA LEU A 85 -0.74 -47.85 19.79
C LEU A 85 -0.41 -47.62 18.29
N LEU A 86 0.79 -47.08 18.01
CA LEU A 86 1.24 -46.91 16.63
C LEU A 86 1.42 -48.25 15.92
N VAL A 87 1.83 -49.29 16.63
CA VAL A 87 1.96 -50.66 16.09
C VAL A 87 0.59 -51.28 15.81
N ASN A 88 -0.32 -51.20 16.77
CA ASN A 88 -1.65 -51.81 16.66
C ASN A 88 -2.57 -51.02 15.71
N GLY A 89 -2.40 -49.71 15.61
CA GLY A 89 -3.15 -48.82 14.69
C GLY A 89 -4.66 -48.76 14.96
N GLN A 90 -5.11 -49.20 16.14
CA GLN A 90 -6.52 -49.24 16.52
C GLN A 90 -6.81 -48.24 17.65
N ARG A 91 -8.02 -47.72 17.63
CA ARG A 91 -8.56 -46.91 18.72
C ARG A 91 -9.21 -47.80 19.75
N GLU A 92 -9.09 -47.46 21.01
CA GLU A 92 -9.87 -48.12 22.05
C GLU A 92 -11.37 -47.82 21.85
N PRO A 93 -12.26 -48.79 22.00
CA PRO A 93 -13.71 -48.57 21.87
C PRO A 93 -14.21 -47.49 22.82
N GLY A 94 -14.93 -46.51 22.28
CA GLY A 94 -15.53 -45.41 23.04
C GLY A 94 -14.65 -44.16 23.24
N GLU A 95 -13.40 -44.13 22.76
CA GLU A 95 -12.51 -42.98 22.87
C GLU A 95 -12.47 -42.15 21.59
N ARG A 96 -12.56 -40.81 21.75
CA ARG A 96 -12.45 -39.83 20.65
C ARG A 96 -10.99 -39.67 20.20
N GLY A 97 -10.49 -40.52 19.38
CA GLY A 97 -9.15 -40.41 18.85
C GLY A 97 -8.05 -40.65 19.89
N VAL A 98 -7.18 -41.57 19.60
CA VAL A 98 -6.15 -42.01 20.54
C VAL A 98 -5.06 -40.95 20.74
N CYS A 99 -4.80 -40.13 19.72
CA CYS A 99 -3.85 -39.04 19.83
C CYS A 99 -4.26 -38.01 20.88
N HIS A 100 -5.52 -37.62 20.90
CA HIS A 100 -6.04 -36.66 21.88
C HIS A 100 -5.99 -37.23 23.29
N HIS A 101 -6.30 -38.52 23.44
CA HIS A 101 -6.22 -39.18 24.73
C HIS A 101 -4.77 -39.30 25.27
N LEU A 102 -3.83 -39.67 24.43
CA LEU A 102 -2.42 -39.73 24.82
C LEU A 102 -1.80 -38.36 25.08
N LEU A 103 -2.13 -37.37 24.27
CA LEU A 103 -1.69 -35.98 24.48
C LEU A 103 -2.27 -35.40 25.77
N ALA A 104 -3.54 -35.67 26.07
CA ALA A 104 -4.18 -35.27 27.31
C ALA A 104 -3.55 -35.93 28.56
N LYS A 105 -2.98 -37.14 28.42
CA LYS A 105 -2.27 -37.83 29.52
C LYS A 105 -0.83 -37.35 29.75
N VAL A 106 -0.20 -36.66 28.78
CA VAL A 106 1.04 -35.91 29.01
C VAL A 106 0.68 -34.55 29.58
N ASP A 107 0.14 -34.58 30.75
CA ASP A 107 -0.30 -33.41 31.45
C ASP A 107 0.86 -32.60 32.05
N ARG A 108 0.52 -31.42 32.53
CA ARG A 108 1.45 -30.53 33.19
C ARG A 108 2.24 -31.18 34.32
N GLY A 109 1.59 -32.02 35.15
CA GLY A 109 2.24 -32.66 36.26
C GLY A 109 3.37 -33.62 35.86
N VAL A 110 3.18 -34.35 34.77
CA VAL A 110 4.22 -35.22 34.18
C VAL A 110 5.42 -34.40 33.69
N ILE A 111 5.16 -33.28 33.05
CA ILE A 111 6.21 -32.39 32.53
C ILE A 111 6.95 -31.70 33.66
N GLU A 112 6.25 -31.17 34.66
CA GLU A 112 6.83 -30.54 35.84
C GLU A 112 7.71 -31.56 36.61
N ALA A 113 7.26 -32.79 36.78
CA ALA A 113 8.06 -33.84 37.40
C ALA A 113 9.31 -34.19 36.57
N ALA A 114 9.21 -34.18 35.25
CA ALA A 114 10.34 -34.46 34.37
C ALA A 114 11.41 -33.37 34.40
N VAL A 115 11.05 -32.11 34.46
CA VAL A 115 12.01 -30.98 34.51
C VAL A 115 12.74 -30.87 35.86
N GLN A 116 12.19 -31.45 36.91
CA GLN A 116 12.83 -31.52 38.24
C GLN A 116 13.83 -32.67 38.41
N ARG A 117 13.91 -33.56 37.41
CA ARG A 117 14.85 -34.70 37.45
C ARG A 117 16.15 -34.37 36.73
N GLU A 118 17.25 -34.94 37.21
CA GLU A 118 18.52 -34.90 36.49
C GLU A 118 18.46 -35.75 35.21
N PRO A 119 19.07 -35.29 34.07
CA PRO A 119 19.97 -34.14 34.02
C PRO A 119 19.27 -32.77 33.75
N LEU A 120 17.96 -32.72 33.54
CA LEU A 120 17.26 -31.49 33.14
C LEU A 120 17.23 -30.43 34.25
N ARG A 121 17.28 -30.85 35.50
CA ARG A 121 17.33 -29.91 36.63
C ARG A 121 18.59 -29.04 36.59
N SER A 122 19.72 -29.63 36.22
CA SER A 122 21.01 -28.94 36.12
C SER A 122 21.34 -28.41 34.71
N ASP A 123 20.54 -28.78 33.69
CA ASP A 123 20.69 -28.30 32.31
C ASP A 123 19.51 -27.41 31.88
N PRO A 124 19.59 -26.08 32.10
CA PRO A 124 18.52 -25.15 31.68
C PRO A 124 18.30 -25.16 30.17
N ALA A 125 19.35 -25.36 29.36
CA ALA A 125 19.22 -25.39 27.89
C ALA A 125 18.48 -26.65 27.42
N GLY A 126 18.78 -27.82 28.01
CA GLY A 126 18.05 -29.06 27.79
C GLY A 126 16.60 -28.97 28.25
N ARG A 127 16.38 -28.33 29.40
CA ARG A 127 15.04 -28.05 29.95
C ARG A 127 14.22 -27.16 29.00
N ALA A 128 14.81 -26.09 28.46
CA ALA A 128 14.14 -25.23 27.49
C ALA A 128 13.74 -26.00 26.23
N ARG A 129 14.63 -26.85 25.70
CA ARG A 129 14.32 -27.70 24.53
C ARG A 129 13.20 -28.69 24.80
N MET A 130 13.19 -29.33 25.98
CA MET A 130 12.11 -30.23 26.38
C MET A 130 10.78 -29.48 26.48
N LEU A 131 10.75 -28.36 27.20
CA LEU A 131 9.54 -27.57 27.39
C LEU A 131 8.98 -27.05 26.06
N ALA A 132 9.83 -26.62 25.12
CA ALA A 132 9.40 -26.23 23.76
C ALA A 132 8.73 -27.41 23.02
N GLY A 133 9.29 -28.63 23.14
CA GLY A 133 8.66 -29.82 22.58
C GLY A 133 7.32 -30.15 23.25
N ALA A 134 7.26 -30.03 24.57
CA ALA A 134 6.04 -30.28 25.33
C ALA A 134 4.91 -29.28 24.97
N ILE A 135 5.23 -28.00 24.80
CA ILE A 135 4.24 -26.99 24.38
C ILE A 135 3.66 -27.33 23.01
N ARG A 136 4.51 -27.74 22.06
CA ARG A 136 4.06 -28.13 20.70
C ARG A 136 3.08 -29.29 20.71
N LEU A 137 3.18 -30.16 21.69
CA LEU A 137 2.31 -31.32 21.84
C LEU A 137 1.05 -31.05 22.67
N THR A 138 1.18 -30.27 23.73
CA THR A 138 0.10 -30.13 24.73
C THR A 138 -0.64 -28.80 24.60
N GLY A 139 -0.01 -27.75 24.07
CA GLY A 139 -0.55 -26.39 24.09
C GLY A 139 -0.80 -25.82 25.49
N ASP A 140 -0.24 -26.45 26.55
CA ASP A 140 -0.52 -26.08 27.95
C ASP A 140 0.21 -24.81 28.37
N VAL A 141 -0.54 -23.86 28.90
CA VAL A 141 -0.04 -22.54 29.33
C VAL A 141 0.86 -22.63 30.56
N GLY A 142 0.62 -23.58 31.46
CA GLY A 142 1.52 -23.81 32.60
C GLY A 142 2.91 -24.23 32.14
N VAL A 143 2.96 -25.07 31.09
CA VAL A 143 4.22 -25.45 30.45
C VAL A 143 4.86 -24.26 29.75
N LEU A 144 4.06 -23.40 29.13
CA LEU A 144 4.56 -22.15 28.54
C LEU A 144 5.19 -21.22 29.59
N LEU A 145 4.57 -21.07 30.76
CA LEU A 145 5.15 -20.27 31.86
C LEU A 145 6.49 -20.80 32.31
N ALA A 146 6.57 -22.12 32.56
CA ALA A 146 7.84 -22.78 32.92
C ALA A 146 8.91 -22.65 31.83
N TYR A 147 8.49 -22.64 30.57
CA TYR A 147 9.38 -22.42 29.44
C TYR A 147 9.95 -21.00 29.45
N LEU A 148 9.10 -19.99 29.65
CA LEU A 148 9.52 -18.57 29.71
C LEU A 148 10.49 -18.31 30.86
N GLU A 149 10.20 -18.83 32.04
CA GLU A 149 11.09 -18.78 33.22
C GLU A 149 12.45 -19.42 32.94
N THR A 150 12.46 -20.53 32.19
CA THR A 150 13.69 -21.20 31.77
C THR A 150 14.45 -20.42 30.69
N LEU A 151 13.76 -19.86 29.73
CA LEU A 151 14.38 -19.04 28.68
C LEU A 151 15.09 -17.81 29.26
N ALA A 152 14.50 -17.15 30.24
CA ALA A 152 15.09 -16.00 30.91
C ALA A 152 16.47 -16.34 31.60
N GLN A 153 16.71 -17.62 31.88
CA GLN A 153 17.96 -18.09 32.49
C GLN A 153 19.06 -18.43 31.48
N VAL A 154 18.72 -18.76 30.23
CA VAL A 154 19.65 -19.40 29.29
C VAL A 154 19.85 -18.64 27.99
N ARG A 155 19.03 -17.67 27.67
CA ARG A 155 19.07 -16.97 26.40
C ARG A 155 19.04 -15.48 26.57
N SER A 156 19.55 -14.76 25.55
CA SER A 156 19.28 -13.34 25.43
C SER A 156 17.78 -13.10 25.24
N HIS A 157 17.28 -11.94 25.61
CA HIS A 157 15.87 -11.57 25.45
C HIS A 157 15.41 -11.69 24.00
N ALA A 158 16.29 -11.38 23.02
CA ALA A 158 15.99 -11.49 21.59
C ALA A 158 15.73 -12.94 21.17
N GLU A 159 16.61 -13.88 21.55
CA GLU A 159 16.46 -15.32 21.26
C GLU A 159 15.24 -15.92 21.97
N ALA A 160 14.98 -15.47 23.19
CA ALA A 160 13.81 -15.90 23.96
C ALA A 160 12.50 -15.40 23.29
N ALA A 161 12.46 -14.17 22.81
CA ALA A 161 11.32 -13.62 22.09
C ALA A 161 11.06 -14.36 20.77
N GLU A 162 12.12 -14.75 20.06
CA GLU A 162 12.01 -15.55 18.84
C GLU A 162 11.46 -16.96 19.10
N ALA A 163 12.03 -17.65 20.09
CA ALA A 163 11.57 -18.96 20.50
C ALA A 163 10.11 -18.94 21.00
N PHE A 164 9.72 -17.88 21.71
CA PHE A 164 8.33 -17.67 22.11
C PHE A 164 7.39 -17.53 20.92
N ALA A 165 7.76 -16.72 19.92
CA ALA A 165 6.94 -16.50 18.72
C ALA A 165 6.68 -17.79 17.93
N GLU A 166 7.58 -18.78 18.00
CA GLU A 166 7.38 -20.09 17.36
C GLU A 166 6.33 -20.96 18.07
N VAL A 167 6.28 -20.89 19.40
CA VAL A 167 5.43 -21.79 20.18
C VAL A 167 4.06 -21.19 20.49
N VAL A 168 3.93 -19.87 20.54
CA VAL A 168 2.70 -19.17 20.97
C VAL A 168 1.46 -19.55 20.15
N ARG A 169 1.64 -19.85 18.87
CA ARG A 169 0.55 -20.24 17.95
C ARG A 169 -0.08 -21.60 18.26
N ARG A 170 0.56 -22.40 19.12
CA ARG A 170 0.09 -23.72 19.54
C ARG A 170 -0.71 -23.69 20.84
N ILE A 171 -0.80 -22.52 21.48
CA ILE A 171 -1.49 -22.35 22.75
C ILE A 171 -2.98 -22.10 22.49
N ASP A 172 -3.82 -22.86 23.18
CA ASP A 172 -5.26 -22.60 23.26
C ASP A 172 -5.53 -21.59 24.40
N PHE A 173 -5.61 -20.32 24.03
CA PHE A 173 -5.86 -19.26 25.01
C PHE A 173 -7.33 -19.19 25.44
N GLU A 174 -8.27 -19.71 24.65
CA GLU A 174 -9.70 -19.67 24.97
C GLU A 174 -10.07 -20.56 26.17
N SER A 175 -9.26 -21.59 26.43
CA SER A 175 -9.43 -22.44 27.60
C SER A 175 -8.96 -21.82 28.93
N LEU A 176 -8.35 -20.61 28.86
CA LEU A 176 -7.80 -19.95 30.05
C LEU A 176 -8.83 -19.14 30.82
N SER A 177 -8.78 -19.26 32.16
CA SER A 177 -9.45 -18.27 33.00
C SER A 177 -8.76 -16.90 32.89
N ALA A 178 -9.53 -15.81 33.07
CA ALA A 178 -9.00 -14.45 33.07
C ALA A 178 -7.80 -14.27 34.03
N ALA A 179 -7.83 -14.90 35.20
CA ALA A 179 -6.73 -14.85 36.17
C ALA A 179 -5.44 -15.51 35.65
N ARG A 180 -5.54 -16.65 34.94
CA ARG A 180 -4.38 -17.30 34.32
C ARG A 180 -3.82 -16.52 33.15
N LEU A 181 -4.71 -15.95 32.33
CA LEU A 181 -4.30 -15.07 31.25
C LEU A 181 -3.59 -13.83 31.80
N ALA A 182 -4.15 -13.17 32.82
CA ALA A 182 -3.52 -12.02 33.47
C ALA A 182 -2.12 -12.35 34.01
N ARG A 183 -1.97 -13.48 34.71
CA ARG A 183 -0.66 -13.93 35.22
C ARG A 183 0.35 -14.16 34.09
N LEU A 184 -0.07 -14.80 32.99
CA LEU A 184 0.80 -14.99 31.82
C LEU A 184 1.27 -13.63 31.28
N LEU A 185 0.34 -12.69 31.10
CA LEU A 185 0.66 -11.37 30.57
C LEU A 185 1.58 -10.58 31.49
N GLN A 186 1.39 -10.62 32.80
CA GLN A 186 2.29 -10.03 33.79
C GLN A 186 3.71 -10.60 33.67
N VAL A 187 3.84 -11.92 33.58
CA VAL A 187 5.15 -12.58 33.40
C VAL A 187 5.81 -12.12 32.09
N LEU A 188 5.06 -12.08 30.99
CA LEU A 188 5.59 -11.65 29.70
C LEU A 188 6.06 -10.17 29.72
N ILE A 189 5.27 -9.29 30.30
CA ILE A 189 5.59 -7.86 30.41
C ILE A 189 6.80 -7.63 31.32
N ALA A 190 6.95 -8.45 32.37
CA ALA A 190 8.09 -8.37 33.28
C ALA A 190 9.36 -8.98 32.70
N THR A 191 9.23 -10.06 31.91
CA THR A 191 10.38 -10.81 31.33
C THR A 191 10.98 -10.10 30.14
N PHE A 192 10.15 -9.53 29.26
CA PHE A 192 10.60 -8.88 28.04
C PHE A 192 10.55 -7.36 28.18
N VAL A 193 11.54 -6.69 27.61
CA VAL A 193 11.67 -5.22 27.66
C VAL A 193 11.74 -4.64 26.24
N ASP A 194 11.48 -3.36 26.10
CA ASP A 194 11.62 -2.59 24.84
C ASP A 194 11.04 -3.30 23.59
N HIS A 195 11.84 -3.48 22.57
CA HIS A 195 11.43 -4.05 21.30
C HIS A 195 11.12 -5.55 21.35
N GLU A 196 11.79 -6.32 22.24
CA GLU A 196 11.46 -7.73 22.45
C GLU A 196 10.07 -7.89 23.07
N ARG A 197 9.70 -7.02 23.99
CA ARG A 197 8.34 -6.96 24.54
C ARG A 197 7.32 -6.69 23.42
N VAL A 198 7.58 -5.69 22.57
CA VAL A 198 6.72 -5.38 21.43
C VAL A 198 6.57 -6.59 20.50
N ARG A 199 7.67 -7.28 20.18
CA ARG A 199 7.67 -8.49 19.35
C ARG A 199 6.80 -9.61 19.94
N VAL A 200 6.96 -9.88 21.24
CA VAL A 200 6.20 -10.90 21.97
C VAL A 200 4.71 -10.56 22.00
N LEU A 201 4.35 -9.33 22.37
CA LEU A 201 2.96 -8.89 22.44
C LEU A 201 2.30 -8.86 21.05
N PHE A 202 3.03 -8.50 20.02
CA PHE A 202 2.54 -8.54 18.63
C PHE A 202 2.32 -9.97 18.13
N SER A 203 3.18 -10.92 18.54
CA SER A 203 3.02 -12.34 18.23
C SER A 203 1.76 -12.92 18.87
N LEU A 204 1.46 -12.52 20.11
CA LEU A 204 0.20 -12.85 20.78
C LEU A 204 -1.01 -12.30 20.02
N LEU A 205 -0.99 -11.01 19.70
CA LEU A 205 -2.07 -10.36 18.94
C LEU A 205 -2.29 -10.97 17.55
N SER A 206 -1.26 -11.60 16.96
CA SER A 206 -1.38 -12.33 15.71
C SER A 206 -2.09 -13.69 15.87
N THR A 207 -2.31 -14.16 17.10
CA THR A 207 -2.97 -15.42 17.41
C THR A 207 -4.45 -15.18 17.71
N GLU A 208 -5.33 -15.80 16.93
CA GLU A 208 -6.78 -15.53 17.02
C GLU A 208 -7.39 -15.94 18.36
N SER A 209 -7.05 -17.15 18.86
CA SER A 209 -7.50 -17.62 20.19
C SER A 209 -7.08 -16.67 21.32
N PHE A 210 -5.88 -16.11 21.22
CA PHE A 210 -5.43 -15.09 22.17
C PHE A 210 -6.31 -13.82 22.12
N ARG A 211 -6.58 -13.28 20.91
CA ARG A 211 -7.39 -12.07 20.80
C ARG A 211 -8.77 -12.25 21.42
N ARG A 212 -9.43 -13.36 21.12
CA ARG A 212 -10.75 -13.67 21.70
C ARG A 212 -10.70 -13.77 23.23
N ALA A 213 -9.71 -14.51 23.76
CA ALA A 213 -9.51 -14.63 25.20
C ALA A 213 -9.18 -13.28 25.86
N PHE A 214 -8.34 -12.48 25.23
CA PHE A 214 -7.95 -11.16 25.71
C PHE A 214 -9.14 -10.19 25.73
N ASP A 215 -9.91 -10.11 24.64
CA ASP A 215 -11.09 -9.24 24.54
C ASP A 215 -12.17 -9.64 25.57
N ALA A 216 -12.34 -10.95 25.83
CA ALA A 216 -13.25 -11.45 26.88
C ALA A 216 -12.76 -11.13 28.30
N ALA A 217 -11.45 -11.16 28.53
CA ALA A 217 -10.85 -10.88 29.84
C ALA A 217 -10.58 -9.38 30.09
N ALA A 218 -10.62 -8.54 29.07
CA ALA A 218 -10.22 -7.14 29.14
C ALA A 218 -10.81 -6.34 30.31
N PRO A 219 -12.10 -6.49 30.68
CA PRO A 219 -12.66 -5.77 31.83
C PRO A 219 -12.06 -6.15 33.19
N ALA A 220 -11.44 -7.34 33.29
CA ALA A 220 -10.86 -7.87 34.50
C ALA A 220 -9.32 -7.75 34.55
N LEU A 221 -8.70 -7.24 33.49
CA LEU A 221 -7.25 -7.08 33.42
C LEU A 221 -6.79 -5.84 34.18
N ALA A 222 -5.64 -5.93 34.81
CA ALA A 222 -5.02 -4.79 35.49
C ALA A 222 -4.63 -3.70 34.48
N SER A 223 -4.61 -2.44 34.93
CA SER A 223 -4.37 -1.28 34.08
C SER A 223 -3.02 -1.29 33.38
N ASP A 224 -1.98 -1.81 34.04
CA ASP A 224 -0.63 -1.94 33.46
C ASP A 224 -0.60 -2.90 32.25
N ILE A 225 -1.36 -3.98 32.32
CA ILE A 225 -1.54 -4.91 31.18
C ILE A 225 -2.32 -4.21 30.05
N ALA A 226 -3.43 -3.58 30.39
CA ALA A 226 -4.25 -2.87 29.42
C ALA A 226 -3.45 -1.77 28.69
N ASP A 227 -2.67 -0.98 29.45
CA ASP A 227 -1.83 0.09 28.93
C ASP A 227 -0.68 -0.42 28.03
N ALA A 228 -0.14 -1.60 28.32
CA ALA A 228 0.89 -2.20 27.49
C ALA A 228 0.33 -2.71 26.14
N PHE A 229 -0.89 -3.22 26.14
CA PHE A 229 -1.52 -3.81 24.94
C PHE A 229 -2.30 -2.79 24.11
N ALA A 230 -2.92 -1.79 24.71
CA ALA A 230 -3.84 -0.89 24.00
C ALA A 230 -3.23 -0.24 22.75
N PRO A 231 -1.99 0.30 22.76
CA PRO A 231 -1.38 0.89 21.58
C PRO A 231 -1.12 -0.15 20.48
N LEU A 232 -0.59 -1.32 20.85
CA LEU A 232 -0.28 -2.40 19.89
C LEU A 232 -1.55 -3.04 19.34
N ARG A 233 -2.59 -3.16 20.18
CA ARG A 233 -3.91 -3.66 19.77
C ARG A 233 -4.57 -2.72 18.75
N ALA A 234 -4.45 -1.41 18.95
CA ALA A 234 -4.95 -0.42 17.99
C ALA A 234 -4.24 -0.55 16.63
N VAL A 235 -2.90 -0.66 16.62
CA VAL A 235 -2.13 -0.88 15.40
C VAL A 235 -2.51 -2.20 14.73
N HIS A 236 -2.59 -3.31 15.49
CA HIS A 236 -2.94 -4.62 14.95
C HIS A 236 -4.34 -4.62 14.35
N ARG A 237 -5.35 -4.05 15.05
CA ARG A 237 -6.72 -3.93 14.58
C ARG A 237 -6.78 -3.15 13.28
N ARG A 238 -6.08 -2.02 13.20
CA ARG A 238 -6.04 -1.18 12.01
C ARG A 238 -5.39 -1.86 10.81
N LEU A 239 -4.34 -2.66 11.02
CA LEU A 239 -3.60 -3.29 9.94
C LEU A 239 -4.20 -4.62 9.47
N VAL A 240 -4.79 -5.39 10.38
CA VAL A 240 -5.13 -6.80 10.12
C VAL A 240 -6.63 -7.05 10.21
N GLU A 241 -7.30 -6.54 11.25
CA GLU A 241 -8.68 -6.91 11.53
C GLU A 241 -9.69 -6.00 10.87
N ASN A 242 -9.53 -4.71 11.03
CA ASN A 242 -10.44 -3.71 10.47
C ASN A 242 -9.67 -2.44 10.06
N PRO A 243 -9.27 -2.32 8.79
CA PRO A 243 -8.59 -1.13 8.29
C PRO A 243 -9.38 0.18 8.45
N ALA A 244 -10.71 0.10 8.63
CA ALA A 244 -11.58 1.24 8.87
C ALA A 244 -11.88 1.50 10.36
N ALA A 245 -11.24 0.77 11.28
CA ALA A 245 -11.45 0.95 12.70
C ALA A 245 -11.14 2.40 13.14
N GLY A 246 -12.04 2.98 13.90
CA GLY A 246 -11.90 4.34 14.46
C GLY A 246 -11.12 4.36 15.77
N ASP A 247 -9.95 3.73 15.79
CA ASP A 247 -9.09 3.79 16.98
C ASP A 247 -8.58 5.21 17.23
N PRO A 248 -8.42 5.65 18.50
CA PRO A 248 -7.92 6.97 18.82
C PRO A 248 -6.53 7.20 18.21
N PRO A 249 -6.29 8.32 17.50
CA PRO A 249 -5.01 8.62 16.85
C PRO A 249 -3.80 8.51 17.78
N ALA A 250 -3.94 8.93 19.05
CA ALA A 250 -2.86 8.85 20.03
C ALA A 250 -2.40 7.42 20.32
N LEU A 251 -3.31 6.45 20.34
CA LEU A 251 -2.97 5.03 20.51
C LEU A 251 -2.23 4.47 19.30
N LEU A 252 -2.69 4.82 18.09
CA LEU A 252 -2.01 4.43 16.84
C LEU A 252 -0.60 4.99 16.76
N VAL A 253 -0.43 6.27 17.06
CA VAL A 253 0.88 6.93 17.09
C VAL A 253 1.81 6.25 18.09
N ARG A 254 1.36 6.05 19.34
CA ARG A 254 2.15 5.37 20.39
C ARG A 254 2.50 3.93 20.02
N GLY A 255 1.56 3.20 19.43
CA GLY A 255 1.81 1.82 18.96
C GLY A 255 2.80 1.77 17.81
N MET A 256 2.73 2.70 16.87
CA MET A 256 3.70 2.84 15.79
C MET A 256 5.10 3.20 16.31
N GLU A 257 5.21 4.13 17.26
CA GLU A 257 6.48 4.49 17.90
C GLU A 257 7.13 3.25 18.53
N GLN A 258 6.35 2.47 19.27
CA GLN A 258 6.83 1.22 19.85
C GLN A 258 7.35 0.23 18.80
N VAL A 259 6.60 0.02 17.72
CA VAL A 259 6.98 -0.93 16.65
C VAL A 259 8.22 -0.44 15.89
N VAL A 260 8.26 0.84 15.53
CA VAL A 260 9.36 1.44 14.75
C VAL A 260 10.63 1.64 15.59
N SER A 261 10.55 1.56 16.92
CA SER A 261 11.73 1.58 17.79
C SER A 261 12.57 0.30 17.71
N ALA A 262 12.04 -0.78 17.14
CA ALA A 262 12.77 -2.02 16.96
C ALA A 262 14.00 -1.85 16.04
N PRO A 263 15.11 -2.56 16.29
CA PRO A 263 16.28 -2.56 15.42
C PRO A 263 15.96 -3.08 14.00
N ASP A 264 16.70 -2.58 13.00
CA ASP A 264 16.55 -2.94 11.59
C ASP A 264 16.41 -4.45 11.30
N PRO A 265 17.22 -5.36 11.92
CA PRO A 265 17.08 -6.80 11.67
C PRO A 265 15.70 -7.34 12.07
N ILE A 266 15.11 -6.82 13.14
CA ILE A 266 13.76 -7.21 13.59
C ILE A 266 12.70 -6.69 12.63
N LEU A 267 12.83 -5.43 12.20
CA LEU A 267 11.91 -4.83 11.24
C LEU A 267 11.92 -5.56 9.89
N ARG A 268 13.10 -6.00 9.45
CA ARG A 268 13.25 -6.83 8.24
C ARG A 268 12.61 -8.22 8.38
N GLY A 269 12.56 -8.74 9.59
CA GLY A 269 11.90 -10.02 9.91
C GLY A 269 10.37 -9.97 9.86
N TYR A 270 9.77 -8.77 9.84
CA TYR A 270 8.32 -8.65 9.68
C TYR A 270 7.89 -9.04 8.25
N SER A 271 6.67 -9.59 8.13
CA SER A 271 6.12 -9.89 6.81
C SER A 271 6.01 -8.64 5.95
N GLU A 272 6.08 -8.79 4.62
CA GLU A 272 5.89 -7.68 3.69
C GLU A 272 4.57 -6.95 3.92
N ALA A 273 3.49 -7.70 4.16
CA ALA A 273 2.17 -7.13 4.43
C ALA A 273 2.17 -6.25 5.70
N LEU A 274 2.84 -6.68 6.77
CA LEU A 274 2.95 -5.88 7.99
C LEU A 274 3.78 -4.61 7.76
N ARG A 275 4.93 -4.73 7.08
CA ARG A 275 5.76 -3.56 6.74
C ARG A 275 5.02 -2.56 5.85
N ALA A 276 4.29 -3.06 4.84
CA ALA A 276 3.46 -2.23 3.98
C ALA A 276 2.37 -1.51 4.78
N GLY A 277 1.66 -2.21 5.66
CA GLY A 277 0.64 -1.62 6.51
C GLY A 277 1.18 -0.55 7.47
N LEU A 278 2.34 -0.80 8.09
CA LEU A 278 3.03 0.20 8.91
C LEU A 278 3.44 1.44 8.11
N LEU A 279 3.91 1.25 6.87
CA LEU A 279 4.21 2.36 5.96
C LEU A 279 2.96 3.14 5.58
N GLU A 280 1.84 2.50 5.35
CA GLU A 280 0.57 3.20 5.08
C GLU A 280 0.10 4.04 6.26
N LEU A 281 0.23 3.51 7.48
CA LEU A 281 -0.03 4.30 8.68
C LEU A 281 0.95 5.47 8.83
N ALA A 282 2.23 5.24 8.59
CA ALA A 282 3.25 6.29 8.62
C ALA A 282 2.99 7.42 7.61
N LEU A 283 2.41 7.06 6.46
CA LEU A 283 2.06 7.99 5.40
C LEU A 283 0.63 8.58 5.56
N HIS A 284 -0.04 8.30 6.67
CA HIS A 284 -1.34 8.91 6.94
C HIS A 284 -1.17 10.40 7.31
N PRO A 285 -2.06 11.30 6.85
CA PRO A 285 -1.95 12.75 7.15
C PRO A 285 -1.89 13.09 8.64
N GLU A 286 -2.55 12.31 9.48
CA GLU A 286 -2.60 12.51 10.94
C GLU A 286 -1.34 12.02 11.66
N THR A 287 -0.46 11.28 10.98
CA THR A 287 0.79 10.80 11.60
C THR A 287 1.78 11.95 11.75
N PRO A 288 2.35 12.16 12.94
CA PRO A 288 3.34 13.19 13.18
C PRO A 288 4.51 13.10 12.18
N PRO A 289 4.93 14.22 11.57
CA PRO A 289 5.96 14.22 10.53
C PRO A 289 7.27 13.53 10.90
N ALA A 290 7.73 13.71 12.13
CA ALA A 290 8.97 13.11 12.63
C ALA A 290 8.85 11.57 12.70
N LEU A 291 7.72 11.05 13.18
CA LEU A 291 7.44 9.62 13.22
C LEU A 291 7.31 9.04 11.81
N ALA A 292 6.59 9.75 10.92
CA ALA A 292 6.47 9.37 9.51
C ALA A 292 7.84 9.28 8.84
N ASP A 293 8.68 10.29 9.02
CA ASP A 293 10.03 10.34 8.45
C ASP A 293 10.91 9.19 8.94
N ARG A 294 10.86 8.91 10.24
CA ARG A 294 11.61 7.80 10.85
C ARG A 294 11.12 6.45 10.35
N ALA A 295 9.81 6.20 10.41
CA ALA A 295 9.21 4.94 10.00
C ALA A 295 9.48 4.64 8.51
N VAL A 296 9.29 5.65 7.65
CA VAL A 296 9.52 5.50 6.21
C VAL A 296 11.00 5.32 5.91
N GLY A 297 11.89 6.07 6.58
CA GLY A 297 13.34 5.94 6.41
C GLY A 297 13.86 4.53 6.70
N ILE A 298 13.26 3.84 7.66
CA ILE A 298 13.67 2.49 8.07
C ILE A 298 12.95 1.42 7.23
N LEU A 299 11.64 1.53 7.04
CA LEU A 299 10.83 0.45 6.46
C LEU A 299 10.82 0.44 4.93
N LEU A 300 10.80 1.61 4.28
CA LEU A 300 10.72 1.67 2.81
C LEU A 300 11.91 0.98 2.11
N PRO A 301 13.17 1.15 2.56
CA PRO A 301 14.31 0.42 1.99
C PRO A 301 14.23 -1.10 2.13
N THR A 302 13.44 -1.61 3.09
CA THR A 302 13.27 -3.05 3.33
C THR A 302 12.17 -3.68 2.47
N MET A 303 11.39 -2.88 1.74
CA MET A 303 10.34 -3.39 0.86
C MET A 303 10.92 -3.97 -0.43
N PRO A 304 10.36 -5.10 -0.93
CA PRO A 304 10.74 -5.63 -2.23
C PRO A 304 10.46 -4.60 -3.34
N ARG A 305 11.50 -4.21 -4.08
CA ARG A 305 11.41 -3.17 -5.11
C ARG A 305 10.59 -3.59 -6.33
N ASP A 306 10.55 -4.87 -6.62
CA ASP A 306 9.75 -5.53 -7.65
C ASP A 306 8.30 -5.80 -7.20
N GLY A 307 8.03 -5.69 -5.90
CA GLY A 307 6.70 -5.87 -5.31
C GLY A 307 5.68 -4.84 -5.82
N ARG A 308 4.41 -5.24 -5.90
CA ARG A 308 3.30 -4.37 -6.34
C ARG A 308 3.05 -3.19 -5.40
N THR A 309 3.38 -3.34 -4.14
CA THR A 309 3.10 -2.36 -3.08
C THR A 309 4.13 -1.23 -3.04
N TYR A 310 5.40 -1.53 -3.37
CA TYR A 310 6.50 -0.57 -3.30
C TYR A 310 6.25 0.71 -4.13
N PRO A 311 5.83 0.65 -5.42
CA PRO A 311 5.62 1.86 -6.21
C PRO A 311 4.58 2.81 -5.61
N ARG A 312 3.48 2.26 -5.10
CA ARG A 312 2.41 3.04 -4.47
C ARG A 312 2.89 3.78 -3.22
N LEU A 313 3.64 3.08 -2.35
CA LEU A 313 4.17 3.66 -1.11
C LEU A 313 5.25 4.69 -1.39
N ALA A 314 6.14 4.44 -2.34
CA ALA A 314 7.19 5.38 -2.74
C ALA A 314 6.60 6.66 -3.36
N LEU A 315 5.60 6.55 -4.24
CA LEU A 315 4.88 7.71 -4.79
C LEU A 315 4.16 8.49 -3.70
N ARG A 316 3.49 7.82 -2.77
CA ARG A 316 2.82 8.49 -1.64
C ARG A 316 3.82 9.23 -0.75
N ARG A 317 4.99 8.60 -0.51
CA ARG A 317 6.08 9.27 0.22
C ARG A 317 6.61 10.50 -0.52
N ALA A 318 6.88 10.36 -1.81
CA ALA A 318 7.31 11.50 -2.63
C ALA A 318 6.28 12.63 -2.63
N ALA A 319 4.99 12.29 -2.70
CA ALA A 319 3.89 13.25 -2.59
C ALA A 319 3.94 14.06 -1.29
N GLN A 320 4.06 13.38 -0.14
CA GLN A 320 4.19 14.05 1.15
C GLN A 320 5.42 14.97 1.25
N LEU A 321 6.53 14.54 0.63
CA LEU A 321 7.74 15.34 0.62
C LEU A 321 7.58 16.60 -0.23
N LEU A 322 6.91 16.49 -1.39
CA LEU A 322 6.59 17.63 -2.25
C LEU A 322 5.65 18.61 -1.55
N GLU A 323 4.63 18.14 -0.85
CA GLU A 323 3.70 18.97 -0.06
C GLU A 323 4.42 19.73 1.07
N ARG A 324 5.53 19.21 1.56
CA ARG A 324 6.39 19.84 2.57
C ARG A 324 7.54 20.64 1.97
N HIS A 325 7.57 20.84 0.66
CA HIS A 325 8.65 21.50 -0.10
C HIS A 325 10.04 20.87 0.14
N ALA A 326 10.08 19.58 0.47
CA ALA A 326 11.32 18.80 0.62
C ALA A 326 11.74 18.15 -0.71
N ASP A 327 11.89 18.98 -1.74
CA ASP A 327 12.08 18.57 -3.14
C ASP A 327 13.28 17.64 -3.35
N ASP A 328 14.41 17.90 -2.69
CA ASP A 328 15.61 17.05 -2.83
C ASP A 328 15.37 15.64 -2.27
N ARG A 329 14.66 15.54 -1.16
CA ARG A 329 14.29 14.25 -0.58
C ARG A 329 13.27 13.51 -1.46
N ALA A 330 12.31 14.24 -2.03
CA ALA A 330 11.37 13.68 -2.99
C ALA A 330 12.08 13.14 -4.23
N ARG A 331 13.07 13.89 -4.74
CA ARG A 331 13.90 13.47 -5.89
C ARG A 331 14.61 12.14 -5.61
N VAL A 332 15.21 11.97 -4.44
CA VAL A 332 15.88 10.71 -4.07
C VAL A 332 14.91 9.52 -4.11
N VAL A 333 13.74 9.66 -3.49
CA VAL A 333 12.71 8.60 -3.47
C VAL A 333 12.22 8.26 -4.88
N LEU A 334 11.98 9.28 -5.71
CA LEU A 334 11.51 9.11 -7.09
C LEU A 334 12.58 8.49 -7.99
N ALA A 335 13.85 8.89 -7.82
CA ALA A 335 14.97 8.32 -8.56
C ALA A 335 15.18 6.84 -8.23
N ASP A 336 15.07 6.46 -6.96
CA ASP A 336 15.12 5.06 -6.54
C ASP A 336 13.95 4.25 -7.11
N LEU A 337 12.75 4.82 -7.07
CA LEU A 337 11.57 4.19 -7.67
C LEU A 337 11.73 4.03 -9.18
N HIS A 338 12.13 5.08 -9.90
CA HIS A 338 12.29 5.03 -11.35
C HIS A 338 13.38 4.03 -11.79
N ARG A 339 14.48 3.95 -11.03
CA ARG A 339 15.54 2.95 -11.28
C ARG A 339 15.03 1.52 -11.08
N ALA A 340 14.23 1.27 -10.05
CA ALA A 340 13.68 -0.04 -9.74
C ALA A 340 12.50 -0.41 -10.67
N ARG A 341 11.69 0.57 -11.07
CA ARG A 341 10.45 0.41 -11.83
C ARG A 341 10.30 1.50 -12.88
N PRO A 342 11.02 1.39 -14.02
CA PRO A 342 10.95 2.38 -15.11
C PRO A 342 9.55 2.50 -15.76
N ASP A 343 8.72 1.47 -15.59
CA ASP A 343 7.33 1.40 -16.06
C ASP A 343 6.39 2.36 -15.32
N VAL A 344 6.79 2.88 -14.16
CA VAL A 344 5.97 3.81 -13.36
C VAL A 344 6.08 5.22 -13.93
N ARG A 345 5.21 5.54 -14.90
CA ARG A 345 5.18 6.83 -15.60
C ARG A 345 5.11 8.04 -14.68
N ALA A 346 4.38 7.92 -13.55
CA ALA A 346 4.27 9.00 -12.58
C ALA A 346 5.62 9.38 -11.98
N ALA A 347 6.48 8.41 -11.66
CA ALA A 347 7.81 8.68 -11.12
C ALA A 347 8.68 9.44 -12.12
N ALA A 348 8.69 9.03 -13.37
CA ALA A 348 9.42 9.72 -14.44
C ALA A 348 8.92 11.16 -14.63
N ALA A 349 7.59 11.35 -14.65
CA ALA A 349 7.00 12.68 -14.81
C ALA A 349 7.34 13.63 -13.65
N TRP A 350 7.29 13.13 -12.41
CA TRP A 350 7.61 13.95 -11.23
C TRP A 350 9.10 14.26 -11.14
N LEU A 351 9.98 13.34 -11.53
CA LEU A 351 11.42 13.60 -11.63
C LEU A 351 11.72 14.66 -12.68
N ALA A 352 11.16 14.51 -13.88
CA ALA A 352 11.31 15.49 -14.95
C ALA A 352 10.84 16.87 -14.50
N ALA A 353 9.73 16.95 -13.75
CA ALA A 353 9.24 18.22 -13.20
C ALA A 353 10.16 18.81 -12.12
N LEU A 354 10.81 17.97 -11.30
CA LEU A 354 11.77 18.41 -10.29
C LEU A 354 13.09 18.91 -10.91
N ASP A 355 13.46 18.38 -12.07
CA ASP A 355 14.69 18.76 -12.78
C ASP A 355 14.48 19.91 -13.77
N ALA A 356 13.21 20.20 -14.10
CA ALA A 356 12.85 21.26 -15.04
C ALA A 356 13.01 22.66 -14.44
N ARG A 357 13.11 23.67 -15.32
CA ARG A 357 12.99 25.08 -14.93
C ARG A 357 11.62 25.33 -14.31
N ARG A 358 11.58 26.09 -13.23
CA ARG A 358 10.36 26.33 -12.45
C ARG A 358 10.02 27.81 -12.35
N LEU A 359 8.71 28.10 -12.34
CA LEU A 359 8.12 29.36 -11.89
C LEU A 359 7.28 29.05 -10.64
N GLY A 360 7.79 29.38 -9.46
CA GLY A 360 7.18 28.93 -8.21
C GLY A 360 7.16 27.39 -8.07
N ARG A 361 5.98 26.84 -7.88
CA ARG A 361 5.76 25.38 -7.83
C ARG A 361 5.34 24.78 -9.18
N VAL A 362 5.38 25.58 -10.25
CA VAL A 362 5.07 25.17 -11.61
C VAL A 362 6.35 24.84 -12.37
N ALA A 363 6.49 23.60 -12.80
CA ALA A 363 7.59 23.12 -13.62
C ALA A 363 7.24 23.25 -15.10
N LEU A 364 8.15 23.79 -15.89
CA LEU A 364 8.00 23.91 -17.33
C LEU A 364 8.28 22.58 -18.00
N THR A 365 7.35 22.07 -18.81
CA THR A 365 7.55 20.82 -19.58
C THR A 365 8.19 21.07 -20.96
N GLY A 366 8.52 22.32 -21.27
CA GLY A 366 9.15 22.76 -22.50
C GLY A 366 9.72 24.17 -22.35
N GLU A 367 9.82 24.87 -23.44
CA GLU A 367 10.22 26.28 -23.45
C GLU A 367 9.18 27.19 -22.81
N LEU A 368 9.60 28.36 -22.36
CA LEU A 368 8.67 29.39 -21.89
C LEU A 368 7.66 29.71 -22.99
N PRO A 369 6.36 29.78 -22.65
CA PRO A 369 5.36 30.10 -23.65
C PRO A 369 5.63 31.48 -24.28
N ALA A 370 5.39 31.60 -25.58
CA ALA A 370 5.27 32.88 -26.20
C ALA A 370 4.13 33.66 -25.51
N ARG A 371 4.31 34.99 -25.42
CA ARG A 371 3.35 35.91 -24.78
C ARG A 371 1.91 35.61 -25.19
N GLY A 372 1.01 35.50 -24.26
CA GLY A 372 -0.42 35.29 -24.49
C GLY A 372 -0.82 33.87 -24.93
N ARG A 373 0.11 32.89 -24.95
CA ARG A 373 -0.21 31.51 -25.29
C ARG A 373 -0.17 30.60 -24.07
N LEU A 374 -1.08 29.63 -24.03
CA LEU A 374 -1.06 28.54 -23.05
C LEU A 374 0.04 27.54 -23.40
N ALA A 375 0.91 27.28 -22.47
CA ALA A 375 1.92 26.22 -22.60
C ALA A 375 1.70 25.10 -21.57
N PRO A 376 2.03 23.85 -21.93
CA PRO A 376 1.93 22.76 -20.99
C PRO A 376 2.99 22.91 -19.90
N ALA A 377 2.57 22.66 -18.68
CA ALA A 377 3.41 22.69 -17.50
C ALA A 377 2.98 21.61 -16.50
N PHE A 378 3.70 21.47 -15.39
CA PHE A 378 3.40 20.49 -14.36
C PHE A 378 3.38 21.18 -12.99
N TRP A 379 2.29 21.00 -12.25
CA TRP A 379 2.14 21.54 -10.90
C TRP A 379 2.67 20.53 -9.89
N LEU A 380 3.75 20.86 -9.20
CA LEU A 380 4.42 19.98 -8.26
C LEU A 380 3.53 19.63 -7.05
N ASP A 381 2.84 20.60 -6.45
CA ASP A 381 2.02 20.38 -5.27
C ASP A 381 0.76 19.55 -5.60
N GLY A 382 0.14 19.80 -6.76
CA GLY A 382 -0.98 19.01 -7.26
C GLY A 382 -0.59 17.73 -7.98
N ARG A 383 0.70 17.53 -8.28
CA ARG A 383 1.26 16.36 -8.96
C ARG A 383 0.56 16.02 -10.27
N ARG A 384 0.16 17.08 -11.02
CA ARG A 384 -0.65 16.95 -12.23
C ARG A 384 -0.24 17.93 -13.31
N PRO A 385 -0.51 17.59 -14.59
CA PRO A 385 -0.38 18.54 -15.68
C PRO A 385 -1.30 19.76 -15.47
N LEU A 386 -0.85 20.89 -15.97
CA LEU A 386 -1.61 22.12 -16.03
C LEU A 386 -1.19 22.98 -17.24
N TRP A 387 -1.81 24.13 -17.37
CA TRP A 387 -1.51 25.08 -18.42
C TRP A 387 -0.98 26.38 -17.80
N LEU A 388 0.07 26.90 -18.40
CA LEU A 388 0.78 28.08 -17.94
C LEU A 388 0.63 29.19 -18.96
N ARG A 389 0.35 30.40 -18.49
CA ARG A 389 0.42 31.63 -19.23
C ARG A 389 1.41 32.57 -18.59
N THR A 390 2.23 33.25 -19.39
CA THR A 390 3.19 34.24 -18.93
C THR A 390 2.95 35.58 -19.60
N ALA A 391 3.43 36.65 -18.97
CA ALA A 391 3.37 37.98 -19.52
C ALA A 391 4.73 38.70 -19.39
N ALA A 392 4.90 39.83 -20.07
CA ALA A 392 6.05 40.68 -19.83
C ALA A 392 5.95 41.38 -18.46
N ALA A 393 7.07 41.73 -17.86
CA ALA A 393 7.10 42.37 -16.53
C ALA A 393 6.18 43.60 -16.39
N PRO A 394 6.07 44.49 -17.38
CA PRO A 394 5.14 45.64 -17.30
C PRO A 394 3.66 45.25 -17.22
N GLU A 395 3.31 44.03 -17.60
CA GLU A 395 1.93 43.54 -17.65
C GLU A 395 1.55 42.69 -16.46
N ALA A 396 2.43 42.59 -15.46
CA ALA A 396 2.24 41.74 -14.28
C ALA A 396 0.93 42.04 -13.55
N GLU A 397 0.58 43.32 -13.36
CA GLU A 397 -0.62 43.71 -12.64
C GLU A 397 -1.89 43.39 -13.46
N ARG A 398 -1.85 43.54 -14.77
CA ARG A 398 -2.94 43.11 -15.66
C ARG A 398 -3.17 41.61 -15.54
N LEU A 399 -2.11 40.80 -15.67
CA LEU A 399 -2.20 39.36 -15.56
C LEU A 399 -2.74 38.90 -14.17
N ALA A 400 -2.30 39.58 -13.12
CA ALA A 400 -2.79 39.30 -11.76
C ALA A 400 -4.27 39.69 -11.58
N THR A 401 -4.71 40.77 -12.24
CA THR A 401 -6.11 41.19 -12.20
C THR A 401 -7.02 40.22 -12.97
N GLU A 402 -6.58 39.75 -14.11
CA GLU A 402 -7.26 38.70 -14.88
C GLU A 402 -7.36 37.40 -14.13
N ALA A 403 -6.28 36.96 -13.46
CA ALA A 403 -6.29 35.78 -12.64
C ALA A 403 -7.26 35.89 -11.43
N ARG A 404 -7.33 37.07 -10.80
CA ARG A 404 -8.33 37.35 -9.74
C ARG A 404 -9.76 37.30 -10.29
N LEU A 405 -9.99 37.89 -11.48
CA LEU A 405 -11.27 37.79 -12.14
C LEU A 405 -11.64 36.33 -12.42
N GLN A 406 -10.72 35.56 -12.99
CA GLN A 406 -10.91 34.14 -13.31
C GLN A 406 -11.24 33.32 -12.06
N ALA A 407 -10.49 33.48 -10.96
CA ALA A 407 -10.75 32.84 -9.70
C ALA A 407 -12.12 33.23 -9.09
N GLY A 408 -12.54 34.51 -9.28
CA GLY A 408 -13.81 35.02 -8.75
C GLY A 408 -15.06 34.59 -9.55
N LEU A 409 -14.89 34.12 -10.79
CA LEU A 409 -16.03 33.70 -11.62
C LEU A 409 -16.71 32.43 -11.11
N ALA A 410 -15.96 31.50 -10.48
CA ALA A 410 -16.45 30.23 -9.93
C ALA A 410 -17.35 29.42 -10.90
N LEU A 411 -17.11 29.53 -12.21
CA LEU A 411 -17.87 28.83 -13.25
C LEU A 411 -17.21 27.48 -13.56
N PRO A 412 -17.93 26.35 -13.55
CA PRO A 412 -17.36 25.02 -13.81
C PRO A 412 -16.69 24.89 -15.19
N ALA A 413 -17.11 25.71 -16.16
CA ALA A 413 -16.56 25.72 -17.52
C ALA A 413 -15.38 26.69 -17.69
N VAL A 414 -14.90 27.30 -16.61
CA VAL A 414 -13.70 28.14 -16.57
C VAL A 414 -12.63 27.42 -15.78
N ALA A 415 -11.43 27.28 -16.34
CA ALA A 415 -10.31 26.61 -15.71
C ALA A 415 -9.94 27.33 -14.40
N PRO A 416 -9.89 26.63 -13.26
CA PRO A 416 -9.52 27.25 -12.00
C PRO A 416 -8.03 27.65 -12.01
N VAL A 417 -7.76 28.84 -11.47
CA VAL A 417 -6.39 29.30 -11.20
C VAL A 417 -5.86 28.50 -10.01
N VAL A 418 -4.73 27.84 -10.16
CA VAL A 418 -4.08 27.04 -9.11
C VAL A 418 -2.88 27.74 -8.51
N GLU A 419 -2.19 28.57 -9.29
CA GLU A 419 -1.05 29.34 -8.83
C GLU A 419 -0.88 30.58 -9.70
N GLN A 420 -0.47 31.69 -9.11
CA GLN A 420 -0.11 32.92 -9.80
C GLN A 420 1.01 33.64 -9.06
N GLY A 421 1.82 34.38 -9.78
CA GLY A 421 2.88 35.12 -9.14
C GLY A 421 3.89 35.72 -10.12
N ILE A 422 5.01 36.14 -9.57
CA ILE A 422 6.20 36.54 -10.31
C ILE A 422 7.36 35.68 -9.84
N ALA A 423 7.98 34.95 -10.74
CA ALA A 423 9.15 34.15 -10.44
C ALA A 423 10.27 34.48 -11.43
N SER A 424 11.47 34.74 -10.92
CA SER A 424 12.62 35.16 -11.73
C SER A 424 12.30 36.37 -12.67
N GLY A 425 11.47 37.29 -12.21
CA GLY A 425 11.03 38.46 -12.98
C GLY A 425 9.97 38.18 -14.05
N ILE A 426 9.45 36.95 -14.13
CA ILE A 426 8.44 36.53 -15.09
C ILE A 426 7.08 36.42 -14.37
N PRO A 427 6.11 37.26 -14.70
CA PRO A 427 4.72 37.12 -14.27
C PRO A 427 4.10 35.88 -14.89
N TYR A 428 3.35 35.12 -14.10
CA TYR A 428 2.72 33.90 -14.57
C TYR A 428 1.38 33.62 -13.89
N VAL A 429 0.53 32.90 -14.60
CA VAL A 429 -0.72 32.30 -14.12
C VAL A 429 -0.79 30.85 -14.56
N ALA A 430 -1.03 29.96 -13.64
CA ALA A 430 -1.18 28.53 -13.87
C ALA A 430 -2.63 28.13 -13.66
N VAL A 431 -3.21 27.46 -14.63
CA VAL A 431 -4.62 27.04 -14.62
C VAL A 431 -4.72 25.52 -14.77
N ALA A 432 -5.63 24.92 -14.03
CA ALA A 432 -5.92 23.50 -14.16
C ALA A 432 -7.07 23.28 -15.15
N GLY A 433 -6.83 22.46 -16.16
CA GLY A 433 -7.86 22.11 -17.12
C GLY A 433 -7.53 20.80 -17.84
N PRO A 434 -8.55 20.07 -18.28
CA PRO A 434 -8.37 18.82 -19.01
C PRO A 434 -7.93 19.07 -20.45
N GLY A 435 -7.22 18.10 -21.02
CA GLY A 435 -6.93 18.08 -22.45
C GLY A 435 -5.83 19.02 -22.90
N ARG A 436 -5.99 19.62 -24.07
CA ARG A 436 -5.02 20.49 -24.74
C ARG A 436 -5.72 21.72 -25.35
N PRO A 437 -5.00 22.81 -25.68
CA PRO A 437 -5.59 23.90 -26.40
C PRO A 437 -6.32 23.43 -27.65
N LEU A 438 -7.48 24.04 -27.88
CA LEU A 438 -8.26 23.74 -29.06
C LEU A 438 -7.55 24.33 -30.30
N VAL A 439 -7.14 23.47 -31.22
CA VAL A 439 -6.43 23.84 -32.43
C VAL A 439 -7.31 23.51 -33.62
N THR A 440 -7.47 24.46 -34.52
CA THR A 440 -8.30 24.37 -35.72
C THR A 440 -7.49 24.34 -37.01
N ASP A 441 -6.15 24.28 -36.92
CA ASP A 441 -5.24 24.34 -38.10
C ASP A 441 -5.47 23.16 -39.09
N GLY A 442 -6.16 22.10 -38.68
CA GLY A 442 -6.56 20.99 -39.55
C GLY A 442 -7.90 21.13 -40.24
N GLY A 443 -8.53 22.28 -40.15
CA GLY A 443 -9.89 22.54 -40.67
C GLY A 443 -10.99 22.21 -39.63
N PRO A 444 -12.25 22.32 -40.05
CA PRO A 444 -13.39 22.07 -39.17
C PRO A 444 -13.44 20.59 -38.74
N PHE A 445 -14.00 20.38 -37.59
CA PHE A 445 -14.21 19.04 -37.04
C PHE A 445 -15.29 18.27 -37.82
N GLU A 446 -15.38 16.97 -37.61
CA GLU A 446 -16.55 16.20 -38.04
C GLU A 446 -17.85 16.86 -37.53
N LEU A 447 -18.93 16.82 -38.30
CA LEU A 447 -20.15 17.59 -38.03
C LEU A 447 -20.67 17.44 -36.60
N GLY A 448 -20.88 16.23 -36.13
CA GLY A 448 -21.40 15.99 -34.78
C GLY A 448 -20.49 16.57 -33.69
N ARG A 449 -19.18 16.33 -33.83
CA ARG A 449 -18.16 16.85 -32.90
C ARG A 449 -18.02 18.37 -32.97
N GLY A 450 -18.04 18.94 -34.18
CA GLY A 450 -18.01 20.36 -34.36
C GLY A 450 -19.21 21.06 -33.70
N LEU A 451 -20.40 20.51 -33.88
CA LEU A 451 -21.62 21.00 -33.23
C LEU A 451 -21.57 20.94 -31.71
N LEU A 452 -21.08 19.82 -31.15
CA LEU A 452 -20.92 19.65 -29.68
C LEU A 452 -19.96 20.70 -29.10
N LEU A 453 -18.82 20.95 -29.78
CA LEU A 453 -17.84 21.92 -29.33
C LEU A 453 -18.35 23.36 -29.49
N ALA A 454 -19.02 23.66 -30.58
CA ALA A 454 -19.63 24.97 -30.79
C ALA A 454 -20.73 25.26 -29.76
N ALA A 455 -21.59 24.30 -29.48
CA ALA A 455 -22.61 24.41 -28.45
C ALA A 455 -21.98 24.58 -27.04
N ALA A 456 -20.93 23.85 -26.72
CA ALA A 456 -20.21 23.99 -25.45
C ALA A 456 -19.58 25.38 -25.33
N ALA A 457 -18.90 25.87 -26.38
CA ALA A 457 -18.30 27.20 -26.40
C ALA A 457 -19.36 28.33 -26.25
N ALA A 458 -20.45 28.23 -26.96
CA ALA A 458 -21.55 29.20 -26.86
C ALA A 458 -22.16 29.22 -25.44
N ARG A 459 -22.32 28.06 -24.80
CA ARG A 459 -22.77 27.98 -23.40
C ARG A 459 -21.78 28.60 -22.43
N ILE A 460 -20.48 28.40 -22.63
CA ILE A 460 -19.42 29.04 -21.82
C ILE A 460 -19.51 30.58 -21.97
N LEU A 461 -19.58 31.09 -23.20
CA LEU A 461 -19.71 32.51 -23.46
C LEU A 461 -20.98 33.11 -22.86
N ARG A 462 -22.08 32.37 -22.88
CA ARG A 462 -23.34 32.78 -22.24
C ARG A 462 -23.19 32.83 -20.69
N ALA A 463 -22.53 31.85 -20.10
CA ALA A 463 -22.29 31.86 -18.66
C ALA A 463 -21.39 33.02 -18.23
N LEU A 464 -20.36 33.35 -19.03
CA LEU A 464 -19.52 34.54 -18.81
C LEU A 464 -20.32 35.85 -18.91
N ALA A 465 -21.17 35.99 -19.92
CA ALA A 465 -22.01 37.17 -20.08
C ALA A 465 -22.92 37.36 -18.85
N LEU A 466 -23.57 36.30 -18.39
CA LEU A 466 -24.41 36.33 -17.18
C LEU A 466 -23.63 36.72 -15.93
N ALA A 467 -22.34 36.40 -15.87
CA ALA A 467 -21.42 36.81 -14.80
C ALA A 467 -20.84 38.24 -15.01
N GLY A 468 -21.27 38.96 -16.06
CA GLY A 468 -20.78 40.28 -16.37
C GLY A 468 -19.30 40.30 -16.81
N ALA A 469 -18.82 39.24 -17.43
CA ALA A 469 -17.47 39.15 -17.98
C ALA A 469 -17.50 39.11 -19.49
N ALA A 470 -16.82 40.06 -20.16
CA ALA A 470 -16.77 40.19 -21.62
C ALA A 470 -15.37 39.90 -22.14
N LEU A 471 -15.22 38.84 -22.94
CA LEU A 471 -13.98 38.51 -23.64
C LEU A 471 -13.71 39.47 -24.79
N PRO A 472 -12.44 39.78 -25.08
CA PRO A 472 -12.09 40.60 -26.26
C PRO A 472 -12.30 39.82 -27.56
N ASP A 473 -12.00 38.53 -27.55
CA ASP A 473 -12.12 37.59 -28.66
C ASP A 473 -12.42 36.20 -28.16
N ALA A 474 -12.79 35.29 -29.02
CA ALA A 474 -13.01 33.89 -28.71
C ALA A 474 -12.09 32.97 -29.55
N ALA A 475 -10.79 33.30 -29.57
CA ALA A 475 -9.82 32.46 -30.26
C ALA A 475 -9.87 31.01 -29.72
N PRO A 476 -9.85 30.00 -30.60
CA PRO A 476 -9.93 28.59 -30.18
C PRO A 476 -8.89 28.19 -29.12
N GLU A 477 -7.68 28.76 -29.22
CA GLU A 477 -6.55 28.46 -28.31
C GLU A 477 -6.80 28.88 -26.85
N ARG A 478 -7.80 29.74 -26.61
CA ARG A 478 -8.24 30.10 -25.24
C ARG A 478 -8.94 28.95 -24.52
N PHE A 479 -9.41 27.98 -25.29
CA PHE A 479 -10.15 26.85 -24.75
C PHE A 479 -9.25 25.61 -24.68
N LEU A 480 -9.38 24.86 -23.58
CA LEU A 480 -8.84 23.51 -23.44
C LEU A 480 -9.90 22.49 -23.84
N TYR A 481 -9.50 21.58 -24.69
CA TYR A 481 -10.35 20.52 -25.20
C TYR A 481 -9.85 19.15 -24.76
N ALA A 482 -10.75 18.34 -24.21
CA ALA A 482 -10.54 16.92 -23.94
C ALA A 482 -11.65 16.09 -24.61
N PRO A 483 -11.28 15.06 -25.38
CA PRO A 483 -12.26 14.16 -25.99
C PRO A 483 -13.19 13.50 -24.93
N PRO A 484 -14.45 13.21 -25.27
CA PRO A 484 -15.07 13.42 -26.59
C PRO A 484 -15.55 14.86 -26.85
N SER A 485 -15.98 15.59 -25.83
CA SER A 485 -16.65 16.91 -26.00
C SER A 485 -16.41 17.88 -24.85
N THR A 486 -15.49 17.61 -23.94
CA THR A 486 -15.22 18.49 -22.80
C THR A 486 -14.45 19.72 -23.26
N LEU A 487 -15.04 20.91 -23.04
CA LEU A 487 -14.44 22.21 -23.37
C LEU A 487 -14.41 23.07 -22.11
N VAL A 488 -13.27 23.71 -21.86
CA VAL A 488 -13.06 24.58 -20.69
C VAL A 488 -12.33 25.83 -21.16
N LEU A 489 -12.79 26.99 -20.78
CA LEU A 489 -12.09 28.24 -21.05
C LEU A 489 -10.94 28.40 -20.05
N ALA A 490 -9.73 28.54 -20.56
CA ALA A 490 -8.51 28.63 -19.76
C ALA A 490 -7.81 29.98 -19.80
N ASP A 491 -8.05 30.75 -20.85
CA ASP A 491 -7.44 32.07 -21.04
C ASP A 491 -8.48 33.20 -21.06
N LEU A 492 -8.40 34.07 -20.07
CA LEU A 492 -9.24 35.27 -19.93
C LEU A 492 -8.46 36.58 -20.24
N ASP A 493 -7.39 36.50 -21.03
CA ASP A 493 -6.61 37.70 -21.38
C ASP A 493 -7.50 38.77 -22.00
N GLY A 494 -7.40 40.00 -21.50
CA GLY A 494 -8.17 41.13 -21.95
C GLY A 494 -9.66 41.11 -21.59
N THR A 495 -10.09 40.20 -20.69
CA THR A 495 -11.50 40.15 -20.23
C THR A 495 -11.82 41.38 -19.36
N GLU A 496 -12.92 42.01 -19.63
CA GLU A 496 -13.41 43.20 -18.93
C GLU A 496 -14.71 42.91 -18.18
N ARG A 497 -14.96 43.64 -17.09
CA ARG A 497 -16.29 43.68 -16.45
C ARG A 497 -17.21 44.58 -17.25
N ARG A 498 -18.39 44.09 -17.62
CA ARG A 498 -19.43 44.83 -18.36
C ARG A 498 -20.80 44.51 -17.83
N ASP A 499 -21.78 45.29 -18.24
CA ASP A 499 -23.18 44.89 -18.04
C ASP A 499 -23.46 43.55 -18.73
N PRO A 500 -24.23 42.66 -18.12
CA PRO A 500 -24.53 41.35 -18.69
C PRO A 500 -25.17 41.40 -20.09
N ALA A 501 -25.99 42.44 -20.40
CA ALA A 501 -26.60 42.60 -21.72
C ALA A 501 -25.56 42.94 -22.78
N ASP A 502 -24.67 43.91 -22.50
CA ASP A 502 -23.58 44.30 -23.40
C ASP A 502 -22.60 43.15 -23.61
N ALA A 503 -22.30 42.40 -22.56
CA ALA A 503 -21.46 41.20 -22.64
C ALA A 503 -22.12 40.12 -23.52
N ALA A 504 -23.42 39.92 -23.40
CA ALA A 504 -24.17 38.95 -24.20
C ALA A 504 -24.20 39.29 -25.67
N GLU A 505 -24.40 40.59 -26.03
CA GLU A 505 -24.35 41.05 -27.40
C GLU A 505 -22.99 40.82 -28.04
N ARG A 506 -21.90 41.19 -27.34
CA ARG A 506 -20.53 40.94 -27.79
C ARG A 506 -20.25 39.43 -27.96
N HIS A 507 -20.64 38.62 -26.99
CA HIS A 507 -20.44 37.20 -27.03
C HIS A 507 -21.25 36.48 -28.11
N ALA A 508 -22.37 37.03 -28.56
CA ALA A 508 -23.11 36.45 -29.68
C ALA A 508 -22.28 36.44 -30.97
N GLY A 509 -21.60 37.57 -31.29
CA GLY A 509 -20.68 37.62 -32.42
C GLY A 509 -19.47 36.68 -32.27
N LEU A 510 -18.90 36.59 -31.05
CA LEU A 510 -17.76 35.69 -30.79
C LEU A 510 -18.16 34.23 -30.90
N ALA A 511 -19.32 33.85 -30.36
CA ALA A 511 -19.85 32.49 -30.45
C ALA A 511 -20.18 32.07 -31.88
N LEU A 512 -20.69 33.02 -32.67
CA LEU A 512 -20.95 32.81 -34.09
C LEU A 512 -19.65 32.55 -34.86
N ALA A 513 -18.64 33.39 -34.68
CA ALA A 513 -17.35 33.25 -35.35
C ALA A 513 -16.69 31.90 -34.99
N LEU A 514 -16.74 31.53 -33.71
CA LEU A 514 -16.19 30.24 -33.25
C LEU A 514 -17.00 29.05 -33.81
N ALA A 515 -18.33 29.15 -33.85
CA ALA A 515 -19.17 28.11 -34.43
C ALA A 515 -18.89 27.90 -35.91
N GLN A 516 -18.70 29.00 -36.70
CA GLN A 516 -18.33 28.94 -38.12
C GLN A 516 -16.95 28.27 -38.34
N MET A 517 -16.02 28.40 -37.41
CA MET A 517 -14.72 27.71 -37.47
C MET A 517 -14.82 26.24 -37.13
N LEU A 518 -15.66 25.85 -36.17
CA LEU A 518 -15.73 24.48 -35.63
C LEU A 518 -16.68 23.57 -36.42
N VAL A 519 -17.76 24.12 -36.96
CA VAL A 519 -18.82 23.37 -37.67
C VAL A 519 -18.55 23.38 -39.18
N PRO A 520 -18.39 22.22 -39.81
CA PRO A 520 -18.25 22.14 -41.26
C PRO A 520 -19.56 22.56 -41.95
N PRO A 521 -19.53 22.92 -43.25
CA PRO A 521 -20.74 23.13 -44.04
C PRO A 521 -21.68 21.93 -43.92
N VAL A 522 -22.94 22.18 -43.55
CA VAL A 522 -23.94 21.09 -43.37
C VAL A 522 -24.39 20.62 -44.74
N GLY A 523 -24.04 19.39 -45.09
CA GLY A 523 -24.48 18.75 -46.32
C GLY A 523 -25.98 18.44 -46.31
N ALA A 524 -26.57 18.33 -47.50
CA ALA A 524 -27.99 17.99 -47.65
C ALA A 524 -28.26 16.61 -47.03
N GLY A 525 -29.22 16.53 -46.12
CA GLY A 525 -29.61 15.28 -45.43
C GLY A 525 -28.79 14.93 -44.17
N ALA A 526 -27.78 15.70 -43.81
CA ALA A 526 -26.97 15.45 -42.61
C ALA A 526 -27.74 15.78 -41.30
N LEU A 527 -28.77 16.61 -41.38
CA LEU A 527 -29.67 16.95 -40.26
C LEU A 527 -31.12 16.96 -40.79
N GLU A 528 -32.10 16.79 -39.87
CA GLU A 528 -33.52 17.02 -40.19
C GLU A 528 -33.72 18.42 -40.80
N PRO A 529 -34.61 18.59 -41.81
CA PRO A 529 -34.80 19.84 -42.52
C PRO A 529 -35.04 21.06 -41.62
N ASP A 530 -35.89 20.91 -40.61
CA ASP A 530 -36.21 21.96 -39.65
C ASP A 530 -35.01 22.36 -38.78
N THR A 531 -34.21 21.34 -38.37
CA THR A 531 -33.01 21.57 -37.57
C THR A 531 -31.92 22.22 -38.43
N ALA A 532 -31.74 21.75 -39.67
CA ALA A 532 -30.80 22.36 -40.61
C ALA A 532 -31.15 23.82 -40.92
N ALA A 533 -32.45 24.14 -41.16
CA ALA A 533 -32.93 25.50 -41.38
C ALA A 533 -32.73 26.40 -40.15
N LEU A 534 -33.01 25.89 -38.94
CA LEU A 534 -32.78 26.63 -37.70
C LEU A 534 -31.29 26.93 -37.51
N LEU A 535 -30.44 25.95 -37.71
CA LEU A 535 -28.98 26.10 -37.58
C LEU A 535 -28.42 27.06 -38.64
N ALA A 536 -28.82 26.92 -39.90
CA ALA A 536 -28.39 27.79 -40.99
C ALA A 536 -28.76 29.25 -40.70
N ARG A 537 -30.00 29.53 -40.25
CA ARG A 537 -30.43 30.86 -39.86
C ARG A 537 -29.62 31.40 -38.69
N ALA A 538 -29.40 30.61 -37.63
CA ALA A 538 -28.65 31.02 -36.46
C ALA A 538 -27.15 31.26 -36.75
N LEU A 539 -26.57 30.54 -37.72
CA LEU A 539 -25.19 30.74 -38.19
C LEU A 539 -25.04 31.87 -39.19
N ALA A 540 -26.13 32.34 -39.81
CA ALA A 540 -26.11 33.50 -40.67
C ALA A 540 -26.27 34.82 -39.88
N GLU A 541 -27.33 34.96 -39.11
CA GLU A 541 -27.67 36.16 -38.33
C GLU A 541 -28.37 35.75 -37.00
N PRO A 542 -27.64 35.47 -35.94
CA PRO A 542 -28.27 35.16 -34.66
C PRO A 542 -28.86 36.40 -34.03
N ARG A 543 -30.13 36.35 -33.63
CA ARG A 543 -30.82 37.46 -32.96
C ARG A 543 -30.32 37.64 -31.52
N SER A 544 -29.79 36.59 -30.94
CA SER A 544 -29.21 36.60 -29.58
C SER A 544 -28.30 35.41 -29.34
N LEU A 545 -27.41 35.54 -28.34
CA LEU A 545 -26.57 34.43 -27.87
C LEU A 545 -27.41 33.22 -27.41
N ALA A 546 -28.59 33.48 -26.84
CA ALA A 546 -29.51 32.40 -26.40
C ALA A 546 -30.12 31.64 -27.58
N GLU A 547 -30.45 32.32 -28.68
CA GLU A 547 -30.92 31.67 -29.92
C GLU A 547 -29.83 30.79 -30.53
N LEU A 548 -28.61 31.28 -30.62
CA LEU A 548 -27.46 30.52 -31.13
C LEU A 548 -27.17 29.27 -30.29
N VAL A 549 -27.15 29.41 -28.97
CA VAL A 549 -26.99 28.23 -28.05
C VAL A 549 -28.09 27.21 -28.31
N THR A 550 -29.36 27.64 -28.39
CA THR A 550 -30.50 26.74 -28.61
C THR A 550 -30.41 26.00 -29.95
N ALA A 551 -30.02 26.69 -31.02
CA ALA A 551 -29.86 26.09 -32.33
C ALA A 551 -28.72 25.08 -32.38
N LEU A 552 -27.56 25.43 -31.79
CA LEU A 552 -26.39 24.52 -31.70
C LEU A 552 -26.69 23.31 -30.83
N ASP A 553 -27.32 23.46 -29.66
CA ASP A 553 -27.69 22.37 -28.78
C ASP A 553 -28.66 21.40 -29.48
N ARG A 554 -29.68 21.93 -30.18
CA ARG A 554 -30.62 21.09 -30.92
C ARG A 554 -29.96 20.32 -32.05
N ALA A 555 -29.07 20.98 -32.79
CA ALA A 555 -28.34 20.35 -33.89
C ALA A 555 -27.35 19.29 -33.39
N ALA A 556 -26.65 19.54 -32.27
CA ALA A 556 -25.73 18.62 -31.66
C ALA A 556 -26.43 17.33 -31.18
N LEU A 557 -27.57 17.47 -30.46
CA LEU A 557 -28.37 16.33 -30.02
C LEU A 557 -28.87 15.48 -31.17
N ARG A 558 -29.25 16.07 -32.30
CA ARG A 558 -29.71 15.35 -33.48
C ARG A 558 -28.57 14.65 -34.24
N ALA A 559 -27.40 15.27 -34.27
CA ALA A 559 -26.23 14.68 -34.90
C ALA A 559 -25.62 13.49 -34.09
N GLU A 560 -25.84 13.41 -32.80
CA GLU A 560 -25.46 12.25 -31.97
C GLU A 560 -26.36 11.03 -32.22
N HIS A 561 -27.58 11.24 -32.73
CA HIS A 561 -28.55 10.15 -32.94
C HIS A 561 -28.67 9.74 -34.42
N ALA A 562 -27.96 10.42 -35.31
CA ALA A 562 -27.88 10.11 -36.75
C ALA A 562 -26.65 9.27 -37.07
#